data_e9cb19e44016f04d765f7b67b660bffe
#
_entry.id   e9cb19e44016f04d765f7b67b660bffe
#
_cell.length_a   1.000
_cell.length_b   1.000
_cell.length_c   1.000
_cell.angle_alpha   90.00
_cell.angle_beta   90.00
_cell.angle_gamma   90.00
#
_symmetry.space_group_name_H-M   'P 1'
#
loop_
_entity.id
_entity.type
_entity.pdbx_description
1 polymer ?
#
loop_
_entity_poly.entity_id
_entity_poly.type
_entity_poly.pdbx_seq_one_letter_code
_entity_poly.pdbx_strand_id
1 'polypeptide(L)'
;TSVEHYKVIGGGHDWPGGIGGKVKGNMDINASQVIWNFVSQYDINGLIGCETASLNDVGRNQIHYKVFPNPLNSELSIYMDIAEEKEYRIYSVVGELVISGIINAKNKTIDLSMLPANIYMLNIDNHAIKLIKTE
;
A
#
# COMPACT_ATOMS: atom_id res chain seq x y z
N THR A 1 -9.27 8.63 -2.80
CA THR A 1 -9.92 9.62 -1.92
C THR A 1 -11.13 10.19 -2.64
N SER A 2 -12.29 10.17 -2.02
CA SER A 2 -13.55 10.69 -2.58
C SER A 2 -14.00 11.90 -1.77
N VAL A 3 -14.56 12.91 -2.45
CA VAL A 3 -15.10 14.13 -1.83
C VAL A 3 -16.40 14.47 -2.54
N GLU A 4 -17.45 14.72 -1.76
CA GLU A 4 -18.72 15.23 -2.27
C GLU A 4 -18.96 16.64 -1.71
N HIS A 5 -19.41 17.55 -2.56
CA HIS A 5 -19.68 18.92 -2.21
C HIS A 5 -21.11 19.32 -2.60
N TYR A 6 -21.88 19.73 -1.61
CA TYR A 6 -23.26 20.22 -1.78
C TYR A 6 -23.31 21.71 -1.49
N LYS A 7 -23.83 22.50 -2.43
CA LYS A 7 -24.05 23.94 -2.26
C LYS A 7 -25.53 24.23 -2.16
N VAL A 8 -25.99 24.73 -1.03
CA VAL A 8 -27.35 25.18 -0.82
C VAL A 8 -27.43 26.65 -1.23
N ILE A 9 -28.20 26.96 -2.31
CA ILE A 9 -28.37 28.33 -2.79
C ILE A 9 -29.55 28.95 -2.06
N GLY A 10 -29.33 30.14 -1.46
CA GLY A 10 -30.37 30.84 -0.69
C GLY A 10 -30.71 30.22 0.67
N GLY A 11 -29.89 29.27 1.13
CA GLY A 11 -30.02 28.70 2.46
C GLY A 11 -29.60 29.69 3.54
N GLY A 12 -30.26 29.62 4.71
CA GLY A 12 -29.91 30.34 5.90
C GLY A 12 -28.90 29.56 6.78
N HIS A 13 -28.92 29.80 8.09
CA HIS A 13 -28.07 29.10 9.06
C HIS A 13 -28.71 27.80 9.57
N ASP A 14 -29.74 27.31 8.95
CA ASP A 14 -30.44 26.10 9.37
C ASP A 14 -29.85 24.85 8.74
N TRP A 15 -29.99 23.73 9.42
CA TRP A 15 -29.56 22.44 8.92
C TRP A 15 -30.49 21.96 7.84
N PRO A 16 -30.02 21.71 6.59
CA PRO A 16 -30.89 21.27 5.50
C PRO A 16 -31.60 19.95 5.82
N GLY A 17 -32.93 19.92 5.65
CA GLY A 17 -33.77 18.76 6.02
C GLY A 17 -34.01 18.59 7.51
N GLY A 18 -33.58 19.54 8.36
CA GLY A 18 -33.86 19.54 9.80
C GLY A 18 -35.32 19.91 10.11
N ILE A 19 -35.91 19.23 11.08
CA ILE A 19 -37.25 19.52 11.64
C ILE A 19 -37.04 20.27 12.95
N GLY A 20 -37.24 21.60 13.02
CA GLY A 20 -37.19 22.28 14.31
C GLY A 20 -36.70 23.73 14.33
N GLY A 21 -36.39 24.37 13.22
CA GLY A 21 -36.06 25.78 13.17
C GLY A 21 -37.26 26.69 13.12
N LYS A 22 -37.09 27.97 13.53
CA LYS A 22 -38.13 29.02 13.41
C LYS A 22 -38.42 29.41 11.93
N VAL A 23 -37.59 28.98 11.01
CA VAL A 23 -37.72 29.16 9.57
C VAL A 23 -37.62 27.76 8.95
N LYS A 24 -38.46 27.45 7.97
CA LYS A 24 -38.36 26.21 7.23
C LYS A 24 -37.02 26.23 6.48
N GLY A 25 -36.06 25.40 6.97
CA GLY A 25 -34.78 25.19 6.30
C GLY A 25 -34.99 24.65 4.87
N ASN A 26 -33.93 24.64 4.10
CA ASN A 26 -33.98 24.01 2.78
C ASN A 26 -34.34 22.51 2.95
N MET A 27 -35.43 22.10 2.29
CA MET A 27 -36.00 20.76 2.34
C MET A 27 -35.66 19.92 1.10
N ASP A 28 -34.86 20.47 0.17
CA ASP A 28 -34.50 19.78 -1.07
C ASP A 28 -33.53 18.61 -0.79
N ILE A 29 -32.78 18.73 0.28
CA ILE A 29 -31.88 17.66 0.77
C ILE A 29 -32.04 17.46 2.28
N ASN A 30 -31.83 16.27 2.74
CA ASN A 30 -31.62 15.95 4.15
C ASN A 30 -30.13 15.78 4.39
N ALA A 31 -29.48 16.79 4.96
CA ALA A 31 -28.03 16.79 5.13
C ALA A 31 -27.53 15.61 5.99
N SER A 32 -28.26 15.22 7.02
CA SER A 32 -27.91 14.04 7.84
C SER A 32 -27.92 12.75 7.04
N GLN A 33 -28.92 12.58 6.16
CA GLN A 33 -29.03 11.39 5.32
C GLN A 33 -27.93 11.36 4.25
N VAL A 34 -27.66 12.52 3.65
CA VAL A 34 -26.58 12.64 2.64
C VAL A 34 -25.22 12.30 3.26
N ILE A 35 -24.92 12.88 4.43
CA ILE A 35 -23.68 12.58 5.14
C ILE A 35 -23.61 11.09 5.49
N TRP A 36 -24.69 10.53 6.02
CA TRP A 36 -24.71 9.10 6.35
C TRP A 36 -24.49 8.22 5.14
N ASN A 37 -25.17 8.51 4.04
CA ASN A 37 -25.02 7.77 2.78
C ASN A 37 -23.57 7.81 2.26
N PHE A 38 -22.89 8.94 2.44
CA PHE A 38 -21.48 9.06 2.06
C PHE A 38 -20.57 8.28 3.00
N VAL A 39 -20.63 8.54 4.32
CA VAL A 39 -19.68 7.94 5.27
C VAL A 39 -19.90 6.46 5.48
N SER A 40 -21.14 5.95 5.37
CA SER A 40 -21.47 4.53 5.51
C SER A 40 -20.91 3.64 4.40
N GLN A 41 -20.41 4.24 3.32
CA GLN A 41 -19.72 3.52 2.26
C GLN A 41 -18.26 3.17 2.60
N TYR A 42 -17.74 3.69 3.71
CA TYR A 42 -16.34 3.53 4.07
C TYR A 42 -16.19 2.83 5.42
N ASP A 43 -15.15 2.03 5.52
CA ASP A 43 -14.65 1.47 6.77
C ASP A 43 -13.17 1.85 6.97
N ILE A 44 -12.53 1.29 7.98
CA ILE A 44 -11.11 1.52 8.27
C ILE A 44 -10.19 1.11 7.11
N ASN A 45 -10.66 0.24 6.21
CA ASN A 45 -9.91 -0.24 5.05
C ASN A 45 -10.22 0.56 3.76
N GLY A 46 -11.21 1.42 3.79
CA GLY A 46 -11.62 2.25 2.66
C GLY A 46 -13.08 2.06 2.24
N LEU A 47 -13.38 2.13 0.95
CA LEU A 47 -14.73 1.98 0.40
C LEU A 47 -15.19 0.52 0.56
N ILE A 48 -16.31 0.32 1.29
CA ILE A 48 -16.91 -1.01 1.50
C ILE A 48 -17.38 -1.58 0.15
N GLY A 49 -16.96 -2.80 -0.17
CA GLY A 49 -17.28 -3.47 -1.43
C GLY A 49 -16.51 -2.94 -2.64
N CYS A 50 -15.69 -1.90 -2.48
CA CYS A 50 -14.55 -1.73 -3.34
C CYS A 50 -13.52 -2.76 -2.86
N GLU A 51 -13.58 -3.97 -3.39
CA GLU A 51 -12.36 -4.74 -3.43
C GLU A 51 -11.35 -3.77 -4.03
N THR A 52 -10.43 -3.26 -3.19
CA THR A 52 -9.25 -2.63 -3.74
C THR A 52 -8.89 -3.49 -4.92
N ALA A 53 -8.54 -2.90 -6.06
CA ALA A 53 -7.89 -3.64 -7.12
C ALA A 53 -6.51 -4.08 -6.58
N SER A 54 -6.55 -4.81 -5.51
CA SER A 54 -5.70 -5.92 -5.22
C SER A 54 -5.78 -6.71 -6.51
N LEU A 55 -4.74 -6.67 -7.29
CA LEU A 55 -4.45 -7.73 -8.20
C LEU A 55 -4.43 -8.97 -7.29
N ASN A 56 -5.62 -9.49 -6.99
CA ASN A 56 -5.76 -10.84 -6.53
C ASN A 56 -5.19 -11.63 -7.69
N ASP A 57 -3.94 -11.99 -7.55
CA ASP A 57 -3.28 -12.98 -8.35
C ASP A 57 -4.17 -14.23 -8.31
N VAL A 58 -5.14 -14.23 -9.23
CA VAL A 58 -6.02 -15.37 -9.44
C VAL A 58 -5.11 -16.50 -9.85
N GLY A 59 -4.76 -17.32 -8.86
CA GLY A 59 -4.08 -18.60 -9.09
C GLY A 59 -2.56 -18.59 -9.16
N ARG A 60 -1.86 -17.51 -8.82
CA ARG A 60 -0.42 -17.62 -8.55
C ARG A 60 -0.21 -18.11 -7.12
N ASN A 61 0.43 -19.26 -6.99
CA ASN A 61 1.05 -19.68 -5.73
C ASN A 61 1.84 -18.46 -5.23
N GLN A 62 1.40 -17.83 -4.12
CA GLN A 62 2.15 -16.72 -3.54
C GLN A 62 3.49 -17.26 -3.07
N ILE A 63 4.52 -16.99 -3.82
CA ILE A 63 5.88 -17.32 -3.43
C ILE A 63 6.23 -16.39 -2.29
N HIS A 64 6.41 -16.94 -1.10
CA HIS A 64 6.82 -16.19 0.06
C HIS A 64 8.34 -16.08 0.10
N TYR A 65 8.86 -14.87 -0.16
CA TYR A 65 10.25 -14.56 0.07
C TYR A 65 10.46 -14.09 1.50
N LYS A 66 11.37 -14.72 2.24
CA LYS A 66 11.86 -14.23 3.53
C LYS A 66 13.31 -13.88 3.38
N VAL A 67 13.71 -12.73 3.89
CA VAL A 67 15.07 -12.23 3.85
C VAL A 67 15.59 -12.03 5.26
N PHE A 68 16.82 -12.47 5.50
CA PHE A 68 17.46 -12.33 6.81
C PHE A 68 18.99 -12.36 6.69
N PRO A 69 19.69 -11.71 7.63
CA PRO A 69 19.14 -10.78 8.62
C PRO A 69 18.63 -9.48 7.97
N ASN A 70 17.72 -8.80 8.61
CA ASN A 70 17.32 -7.46 8.23
C ASN A 70 16.93 -6.69 9.52
N PRO A 71 17.74 -5.78 10.04
CA PRO A 71 18.96 -5.19 9.46
C PRO A 71 20.09 -6.18 9.18
N LEU A 72 20.92 -5.85 8.18
CA LEU A 72 22.05 -6.67 7.74
C LEU A 72 23.37 -5.88 7.76
N ASN A 73 24.49 -6.57 7.84
CA ASN A 73 25.82 -5.98 7.71
C ASN A 73 26.40 -6.25 6.32
N SER A 74 26.80 -7.48 6.02
CA SER A 74 27.50 -7.80 4.78
C SER A 74 26.73 -8.76 3.88
N GLU A 75 25.98 -9.69 4.44
CA GLU A 75 25.33 -10.75 3.69
C GLU A 75 23.84 -10.80 3.96
N LEU A 76 23.06 -11.09 2.92
CA LEU A 76 21.63 -11.28 2.96
C LEU A 76 21.28 -12.68 2.48
N SER A 77 20.63 -13.46 3.30
CA SER A 77 20.06 -14.76 2.90
C SER A 77 18.61 -14.62 2.50
N ILE A 78 18.23 -15.33 1.44
CA ILE A 78 16.87 -15.35 0.92
C ILE A 78 16.31 -16.76 1.05
N TYR A 79 15.21 -16.88 1.75
CA TYR A 79 14.41 -18.11 1.78
C TYR A 79 13.28 -18.02 0.76
N MET A 80 13.14 -19.05 -0.06
CA MET A 80 12.05 -19.20 -1.01
C MET A 80 11.62 -20.66 -1.07
N ASP A 81 10.32 -20.89 -1.24
CA ASP A 81 9.71 -22.22 -1.21
C ASP A 81 9.83 -22.98 -2.54
N ILE A 82 10.40 -22.36 -3.57
CA ILE A 82 10.55 -22.95 -4.91
C ILE A 82 12.02 -23.18 -5.26
N ALA A 83 12.24 -24.18 -6.12
CA ALA A 83 13.57 -24.54 -6.62
C ALA A 83 13.97 -23.81 -7.91
N GLU A 84 13.10 -22.98 -8.46
CA GLU A 84 13.35 -22.24 -9.70
C GLU A 84 14.36 -21.12 -9.50
N GLU A 85 15.08 -20.81 -10.57
CA GLU A 85 15.95 -19.64 -10.61
C GLU A 85 15.12 -18.37 -10.69
N LYS A 86 15.49 -17.35 -9.90
CA LYS A 86 14.84 -16.05 -9.86
C LYS A 86 15.86 -14.92 -9.99
N GLU A 87 15.57 -13.99 -10.85
CA GLU A 87 16.34 -12.75 -10.94
C GLU A 87 15.99 -11.84 -9.75
N TYR A 88 17.02 -11.26 -9.13
CA TYR A 88 16.87 -10.22 -8.14
C TYR A 88 17.56 -8.93 -8.58
N ARG A 89 17.02 -7.81 -8.11
CA ARG A 89 17.57 -6.46 -8.32
C ARG A 89 17.51 -5.68 -7.02
N ILE A 90 18.60 -5.00 -6.69
CA ILE A 90 18.66 -4.14 -5.50
C ILE A 90 18.85 -2.71 -5.97
N TYR A 91 18.01 -1.83 -5.46
CA TYR A 91 17.99 -0.41 -5.79
C TYR A 91 18.31 0.43 -4.56
N SER A 92 18.99 1.54 -4.78
CA SER A 92 19.14 2.61 -3.79
C SER A 92 17.81 3.32 -3.55
N VAL A 93 17.76 4.17 -2.52
CA VAL A 93 16.55 5.00 -2.22
C VAL A 93 16.21 6.01 -3.32
N VAL A 94 17.15 6.35 -4.18
CA VAL A 94 16.93 7.23 -5.34
C VAL A 94 16.53 6.44 -6.61
N GLY A 95 16.38 5.11 -6.52
CA GLY A 95 15.95 4.25 -7.62
C GLY A 95 17.09 3.79 -8.54
N GLU A 96 18.35 4.00 -8.17
CA GLU A 96 19.50 3.51 -8.91
C GLU A 96 19.70 2.01 -8.67
N LEU A 97 19.88 1.23 -9.73
CA LEU A 97 20.22 -0.19 -9.64
C LEU A 97 21.67 -0.34 -9.16
N VAL A 98 21.85 -0.94 -7.98
CA VAL A 98 23.18 -1.11 -7.36
C VAL A 98 23.72 -2.53 -7.47
N ILE A 99 22.85 -3.54 -7.41
CA ILE A 99 23.21 -4.95 -7.58
C ILE A 99 22.09 -5.68 -8.30
N SER A 100 22.45 -6.65 -9.15
CA SER A 100 21.52 -7.62 -9.72
C SER A 100 22.18 -8.98 -9.85
N GLY A 101 21.38 -10.03 -9.87
CA GLY A 101 21.88 -11.40 -10.03
C GLY A 101 20.75 -12.41 -10.07
N ILE A 102 21.13 -13.67 -9.93
CA ILE A 102 20.21 -14.80 -9.94
C ILE A 102 20.35 -15.56 -8.62
N ILE A 103 19.23 -15.87 -8.00
CA ILE A 103 19.14 -16.78 -6.84
C ILE A 103 18.48 -18.08 -7.28
N ASN A 104 18.92 -19.18 -6.66
CA ASN A 104 18.35 -20.51 -6.89
C ASN A 104 18.44 -21.35 -5.61
N ALA A 105 18.02 -22.61 -5.68
CA ALA A 105 18.03 -23.51 -4.53
C ALA A 105 19.42 -23.69 -3.87
N LYS A 106 20.51 -23.50 -4.63
CA LYS A 106 21.90 -23.65 -4.17
C LYS A 106 22.51 -22.33 -3.74
N ASN A 107 22.16 -21.23 -4.40
CA ASN A 107 22.71 -19.89 -4.12
C ASN A 107 21.59 -18.98 -3.62
N LYS A 108 21.48 -18.86 -2.32
CA LYS A 108 20.45 -18.07 -1.62
C LYS A 108 21.04 -16.90 -0.84
N THR A 109 22.32 -16.63 -0.97
CA THR A 109 23.02 -15.56 -0.26
C THR A 109 23.50 -14.50 -1.23
N ILE A 110 23.29 -13.25 -0.88
CA ILE A 110 23.75 -12.08 -1.62
C ILE A 110 24.79 -11.35 -0.77
N ASP A 111 25.95 -11.10 -1.35
CA ASP A 111 26.99 -10.28 -0.72
C ASP A 111 26.70 -8.81 -0.96
N LEU A 112 26.55 -8.04 0.11
CA LEU A 112 26.29 -6.61 0.13
C LEU A 112 27.42 -5.84 0.83
N SER A 113 28.55 -6.48 1.08
CA SER A 113 29.69 -5.89 1.82
C SER A 113 30.19 -4.58 1.18
N MET A 114 30.13 -4.48 -0.14
CA MET A 114 30.58 -3.32 -0.88
C MET A 114 29.62 -2.12 -0.84
N LEU A 115 28.40 -2.31 -0.36
CA LEU A 115 27.42 -1.22 -0.26
C LEU A 115 27.59 -0.45 1.06
N PRO A 116 27.47 0.89 1.05
CA PRO A 116 27.46 1.68 2.27
C PRO A 116 26.22 1.41 3.13
N ALA A 117 26.31 1.71 4.42
CA ALA A 117 25.18 1.66 5.33
C ALA A 117 24.06 2.60 4.82
N ASN A 118 22.90 2.05 4.51
CA ASN A 118 21.74 2.79 3.97
C ASN A 118 20.51 1.88 3.92
N ILE A 119 19.41 2.45 3.42
CA ILE A 119 18.22 1.71 3.04
C ILE A 119 18.29 1.36 1.56
N TYR A 120 17.94 0.12 1.23
CA TYR A 120 17.86 -0.38 -0.13
C TYR A 120 16.52 -1.06 -0.37
N MET A 121 16.18 -1.25 -1.63
CA MET A 121 14.98 -1.96 -2.04
C MET A 121 15.38 -3.19 -2.86
N LEU A 122 15.15 -4.37 -2.32
CA LEU A 122 15.29 -5.64 -3.04
C LEU A 122 13.99 -5.92 -3.81
N ASN A 123 14.11 -6.21 -5.08
CA ASN A 123 13.01 -6.68 -5.92
C ASN A 123 13.32 -8.10 -6.42
N ILE A 124 12.39 -9.03 -6.21
CA ILE A 124 12.43 -10.41 -6.72
C ILE A 124 11.06 -10.69 -7.31
N ASP A 125 11.00 -11.05 -8.59
CA ASP A 125 9.76 -11.08 -9.36
C ASP A 125 9.05 -9.72 -9.22
N ASN A 126 7.87 -9.65 -8.66
CA ASN A 126 7.16 -8.39 -8.40
C ASN A 126 7.09 -8.06 -6.89
N HIS A 127 7.93 -8.70 -6.06
CA HIS A 127 7.97 -8.47 -4.62
C HIS A 127 9.07 -7.48 -4.27
N ALA A 128 8.70 -6.37 -3.65
CA ALA A 128 9.63 -5.36 -3.18
C ALA A 128 9.80 -5.48 -1.66
N ILE A 129 11.05 -5.64 -1.21
CA ILE A 129 11.41 -5.82 0.20
C ILE A 129 12.40 -4.74 0.60
N LYS A 130 12.08 -3.98 1.64
CA LYS A 130 13.00 -3.00 2.23
C LYS A 130 14.14 -3.69 2.96
N LEU A 131 15.37 -3.33 2.64
CA LEU A 131 16.59 -3.75 3.33
C LEU A 131 17.17 -2.58 4.13
N ILE A 132 17.64 -2.86 5.33
CA ILE A 132 18.34 -1.90 6.18
C ILE A 132 19.76 -2.43 6.35
N LYS A 133 20.72 -1.77 5.69
CA LYS A 133 22.14 -2.09 5.83
C LYS A 133 22.74 -1.22 6.90
N THR A 134 23.38 -1.87 7.87
CA THR A 134 24.18 -1.24 8.93
C THR A 134 25.68 -1.37 8.62
N GLU A 135 26.49 -0.76 9.42
CA GLU A 135 27.95 -0.87 9.31
C GLU A 135 28.47 -2.28 9.59
#